data_4b4833baa14c5fa55b207c7b357c6143
#
_entry.id   4b4833baa14c5fa55b207c7b357c6143
#
_cell.length_a   1.000
_cell.length_b   1.000
_cell.length_c   1.000
_cell.angle_alpha   90.00
_cell.angle_beta   90.00
_cell.angle_gamma   90.00
#
_symmetry.space_group_name_H-M   'P 1'
#
loop_
_entity.id
_entity.type
_entity.pdbx_description
1 polymer ?
#
loop_
_entity_poly.entity_id
_entity_poly.type
_entity_poly.pdbx_seq_one_letter_code
_entity_poly.pdbx_strand_id
1 'polypeptide(L)' 'MKHVIYAIEEWPEKTLFSRKETANILGIGVSTLDSLISYSELPRTVIHKRVFVHRRDLERYIDGCRKTESGGIR' A
#
# COMPACT_ATOMS: atom_id res chain seq x y z
N MET A 1 9.75 -14.54 8.31
CA MET A 1 9.06 -13.40 8.69
C MET A 1 8.97 -12.38 7.59
N LYS A 2 7.83 -11.79 7.44
CA LYS A 2 7.67 -10.80 6.41
C LYS A 2 8.43 -9.55 6.71
N HIS A 3 8.96 -8.96 5.68
CA HIS A 3 9.72 -7.73 5.82
C HIS A 3 8.96 -6.61 5.13
N VAL A 4 8.65 -5.57 5.84
CA VAL A 4 7.95 -4.43 5.28
C VAL A 4 8.96 -3.46 4.70
N ILE A 5 8.75 -3.05 3.48
CA ILE A 5 9.66 -2.12 2.82
C ILE A 5 9.15 -0.71 3.03
N TYR A 6 9.77 0.01 3.93
CA TYR A 6 9.38 1.40 4.21
C TYR A 6 10.13 2.40 3.35
N ALA A 7 11.34 2.09 2.98
CA ALA A 7 12.15 3.03 2.21
C ALA A 7 11.68 3.08 0.77
N ILE A 8 11.25 4.23 0.32
CA ILE A 8 10.73 4.41 -1.01
C ILE A 8 11.73 4.02 -2.08
N GLU A 9 12.98 4.24 -1.83
CA GLU A 9 14.02 3.89 -2.81
C GLU A 9 14.17 2.39 -3.00
N GLU A 10 13.58 1.59 -2.13
CA GLU A 10 13.60 0.14 -2.30
C GLU A 10 12.40 -0.35 -3.09
N TRP A 11 11.46 0.51 -3.41
CA TRP A 11 10.29 0.14 -4.19
C TRP A 11 10.67 0.01 -5.65
N PRO A 12 9.95 -0.81 -6.41
CA PRO A 12 10.16 -0.85 -7.86
C PRO A 12 9.98 0.54 -8.45
N GLU A 13 10.80 0.88 -9.42
CA GLU A 13 10.73 2.21 -10.03
C GLU A 13 9.64 2.27 -11.06
N LYS A 14 8.42 2.42 -10.64
CA LYS A 14 7.29 2.59 -11.54
C LYS A 14 6.17 3.30 -10.80
N THR A 15 5.21 3.77 -11.56
CA THR A 15 4.11 4.58 -11.03
C THR A 15 2.99 3.74 -10.45
N LEU A 16 2.70 2.61 -11.07
CA LEU A 16 1.59 1.77 -10.65
C LEU A 16 2.12 0.41 -10.20
N PHE A 17 1.60 -0.04 -9.07
CA PHE A 17 1.96 -1.35 -8.53
C PHE A 17 0.77 -2.29 -8.65
N SER A 18 1.01 -3.55 -8.97
CA SER A 18 -0.04 -4.54 -8.97
C SER A 18 -0.47 -4.83 -7.53
N ARG A 19 -1.58 -5.53 -7.36
CA ARG A 19 -2.02 -5.92 -6.02
C ARG A 19 -0.95 -6.74 -5.31
N LYS A 20 -0.35 -7.65 -6.03
CA LYS A 20 0.70 -8.48 -5.46
C LYS A 20 1.90 -7.67 -5.01
N GLU A 21 2.33 -6.76 -5.85
CA GLU A 21 3.46 -5.89 -5.52
C GLU A 21 3.15 -5.03 -4.31
N THR A 22 1.94 -4.47 -4.27
CA THR A 22 1.53 -3.62 -3.15
C THR A 22 1.50 -4.41 -1.85
N ALA A 23 0.91 -5.59 -1.89
CA ALA A 23 0.85 -6.44 -0.70
C ALA A 23 2.26 -6.79 -0.23
N ASN A 24 3.13 -7.05 -1.16
CA ASN A 24 4.52 -7.37 -0.83
C ASN A 24 5.24 -6.19 -0.18
N ILE A 25 5.05 -5.00 -0.71
CA ILE A 25 5.64 -3.79 -0.13
C ILE A 25 5.14 -3.59 1.30
N LEU A 26 3.86 -3.80 1.52
CA LEU A 26 3.26 -3.61 2.83
C LEU A 26 3.52 -4.79 3.78
N GLY A 27 3.99 -5.90 3.27
CA GLY A 27 4.23 -7.08 4.09
C GLY A 27 2.95 -7.75 4.56
N ILE A 28 1.88 -7.67 3.75
CA ILE A 28 0.60 -8.26 4.11
C ILE A 28 0.15 -9.21 3.01
N GLY A 29 -0.87 -9.99 3.29
CA GLY A 29 -1.43 -10.88 2.27
C GLY A 29 -2.29 -10.10 1.29
N VAL A 30 -2.51 -10.67 0.12
CA VAL A 30 -3.34 -10.05 -0.90
C VAL A 30 -4.78 -9.91 -0.43
N SER A 31 -5.28 -10.87 0.35
CA SER A 31 -6.65 -10.76 0.88
C SER A 31 -6.79 -9.57 1.81
N THR A 32 -5.79 -9.33 2.63
CA THR A 32 -5.80 -8.16 3.53
C THR A 32 -5.77 -6.88 2.73
N LEU A 33 -4.95 -6.86 1.69
CA LEU A 33 -4.88 -5.70 0.81
C LEU A 33 -6.23 -5.45 0.14
N ASP A 34 -6.89 -6.50 -0.32
CA ASP A 34 -8.21 -6.37 -0.96
C ASP A 34 -9.22 -5.77 0.01
N SER A 35 -9.11 -6.11 1.28
CA SER A 35 -9.97 -5.50 2.31
C SER A 35 -9.70 -4.01 2.46
N LEU A 36 -8.44 -3.62 2.47
CA LEU A 36 -8.09 -2.20 2.56
C LEU A 36 -8.68 -1.41 1.39
N ILE A 37 -8.62 -1.99 0.21
CA ILE A 37 -9.15 -1.34 -0.98
C ILE A 37 -10.68 -1.30 -0.91
N SER A 38 -11.28 -2.39 -0.48
CA SER A 38 -12.73 -2.51 -0.39
C SER A 38 -13.33 -1.52 0.59
N TYR A 39 -12.63 -1.25 1.69
CA TYR A 39 -13.09 -0.29 2.68
C TYR A 39 -12.62 1.13 2.39
N SER A 40 -12.07 1.35 1.22
CA SER A 40 -11.62 2.68 0.79
C SER A 40 -10.52 3.27 1.65
N GLU A 41 -9.76 2.42 2.33
CA GLU A 41 -8.64 2.91 3.12
C GLU A 41 -7.43 3.13 2.22
N LEU A 42 -7.41 2.46 1.08
CA LEU A 42 -6.33 2.61 0.11
C LEU A 42 -6.98 2.77 -1.27
N PRO A 43 -6.83 3.92 -1.91
CA PRO A 43 -7.43 4.14 -3.22
C PRO A 43 -6.83 3.20 -4.26
N ARG A 44 -7.65 2.87 -5.25
CA ARG A 44 -7.18 1.99 -6.32
C ARG A 44 -7.28 2.71 -7.66
N THR A 45 -6.49 2.24 -8.59
CA THR A 45 -6.54 2.70 -9.98
C THR A 45 -6.93 1.49 -10.84
N VAL A 46 -7.94 1.64 -11.68
CA VAL A 46 -8.40 0.55 -12.52
C VAL A 46 -8.08 0.84 -13.97
N ILE A 47 -7.36 -0.05 -14.62
CA ILE A 47 -7.03 0.08 -16.02
C ILE A 47 -7.31 -1.27 -16.67
N HIS A 48 -8.15 -1.28 -17.69
CA HIS A 48 -8.49 -2.51 -18.41
C HIS A 48 -8.95 -3.61 -17.44
N LYS A 49 -9.82 -3.25 -16.51
CA LYS A 49 -10.39 -4.17 -15.52
C LYS A 49 -9.35 -4.74 -14.55
N ARG A 50 -8.15 -4.24 -14.58
CA ARG A 50 -7.12 -4.65 -13.63
C ARG A 50 -6.94 -3.59 -12.58
N VAL A 51 -6.72 -4.04 -11.35
CA VAL A 51 -6.58 -3.12 -10.23
C VAL A 51 -5.11 -2.87 -9.94
N PHE A 52 -4.78 -1.62 -9.82
CA PHE A 52 -3.42 -1.19 -9.46
C PHE A 52 -3.50 -0.19 -8.31
N VAL A 53 -2.39 0.01 -7.65
CA VAL A 53 -2.27 1.05 -6.63
C VAL A 53 -1.22 2.04 -7.12
N HIS A 54 -1.60 3.30 -7.16
CA HIS A 54 -0.67 4.34 -7.58
C HIS A 54 0.37 4.57 -6.49
N ARG A 55 1.59 4.75 -6.90
CA ARG A 55 2.70 4.97 -5.97
C ARG A 55 2.39 6.06 -4.95
N ARG A 56 1.84 7.16 -5.40
CA ARG A 56 1.53 8.28 -4.52
C ARG A 56 0.47 7.93 -3.49
N ASP A 57 -0.52 7.14 -3.87
CA ASP A 57 -1.56 6.70 -2.95
C ASP A 57 -0.99 5.80 -1.88
N LEU A 58 -0.06 4.95 -2.26
CA LEU A 58 0.58 4.05 -1.32
C LEU A 58 1.46 4.83 -0.34
N GLU A 59 2.18 5.81 -0.83
CA GLU A 59 2.99 6.68 0.03
C GLU A 59 2.12 7.39 1.05
N ARG A 60 0.98 7.90 0.61
CA ARG A 60 0.06 8.60 1.49
C ARG A 60 -0.51 7.70 2.55
N TYR A 61 -0.85 6.48 2.16
CA TYR A 61 -1.41 5.51 3.09
C TYR A 61 -0.40 5.18 4.18
N ILE A 62 0.81 4.92 3.80
CA ILE A 62 1.87 4.58 4.77
C ILE A 62 2.14 5.74 5.69
N ASP A 63 2.20 6.94 5.14
CA ASP A 63 2.44 8.13 5.94
C ASP A 63 1.32 8.36 6.94
N GLY A 64 0.09 8.11 6.53
CA GLY A 64 -1.06 8.22 7.42
C GLY A 64 -1.00 7.22 8.56
N CYS A 65 -0.57 6.01 8.27
CA CYS A 65 -0.41 4.99 9.30
C CYS A 65 0.64 5.38 10.31
N ARG A 66 1.73 5.94 9.86
CA ARG A 66 2.80 6.41 10.76
C ARG A 66 2.29 7.50 11.69
N LYS A 67 1.54 8.43 11.16
CA LYS A 67 0.99 9.51 11.96
C LYS A 67 0.03 8.97 13.01
N THR A 68 -0.81 8.06 12.61
CA THR A 68 -1.78 7.47 13.52
C THR A 68 -1.06 6.75 14.65
N GLU A 69 -0.08 6.00 14.33
CA GLU A 69 0.65 5.27 15.30
C GLU A 69 1.38 6.18 16.25
N SER A 70 2.01 7.19 15.75
CA SER A 70 2.70 8.16 16.57
C SER A 70 1.76 8.84 17.51
N GLY A 71 0.61 9.22 17.05
CA GLY A 71 -0.34 9.92 17.87
C GLY A 71 -1.04 9.04 18.85
N GLY A 72 -1.23 7.79 18.52
CA GLY A 72 -1.99 6.91 19.37
C GLY A 72 -1.23 6.33 20.50
N ILE A 73 0.03 6.33 20.44
CA ILE A 73 0.77 5.75 21.44
C ILE A 73 0.93 6.49 22.60
N ARG A 74 0.91 7.22 22.69
CA ARG A 74 1.13 7.80 23.88
C ARG A 74 0.78 7.80 24.73
#